data_a7e3bc13bf4eca3fa05a784126c62e40
#
_entry.id   a7e3bc13bf4eca3fa05a784126c62e40
#
_cell.length_a   1.000
_cell.length_b   1.000
_cell.length_c   1.000
_cell.angle_alpha   90.00
_cell.angle_beta   90.00
_cell.angle_gamma   90.00
#
_symmetry.space_group_name_H-M   'P 1'
#
loop_
_entity.id
_entity.type
_entity.pdbx_description
1 polymer ?
#
loop_
_entity_poly.entity_id
_entity_poly.type
_entity_poly.pdbx_seq_one_letter_code
_entity_poly.pdbx_strand_id
1 'polypeptide(L)'
;MITSIPLETIEQQLLRQLSSFFFLSEEDIGLIKFKMKRVISRCEYCFSHTVNKYYSYNGETFFNPYQSAQYTIFLYYFANTISYETGNQLLADKLYYLNKIMNACDLYHEVELPDFFTLDHPVGSVMGRARY
;
A
#
# COMPACT_ATOMS: atom_id res chain seq x y z
N MET A 1 -14.76 -4.85 2.86
CA MET A 1 -14.49 -3.66 2.02
C MET A 1 -14.77 -4.00 0.56
N ILE A 2 -15.44 -3.11 -0.14
CA ILE A 2 -15.66 -3.24 -1.58
C ILE A 2 -14.41 -2.77 -2.32
N THR A 3 -14.04 -3.48 -3.38
CA THR A 3 -12.93 -3.08 -4.26
C THR A 3 -13.44 -2.91 -5.68
N SER A 4 -12.86 -1.96 -6.43
CA SER A 4 -13.27 -1.69 -7.82
C SER A 4 -12.95 -2.85 -8.77
N ILE A 5 -11.97 -3.67 -8.41
CA ILE A 5 -11.59 -4.89 -9.13
C ILE A 5 -11.35 -5.99 -8.09
N PRO A 6 -11.36 -7.29 -8.48
CA PRO A 6 -11.13 -8.37 -7.54
C PRO A 6 -9.79 -8.27 -6.80
N LEU A 7 -9.74 -8.70 -5.54
CA LEU A 7 -8.50 -8.69 -4.75
C LEU A 7 -7.39 -9.48 -5.42
N GLU A 8 -7.71 -10.59 -6.07
CA GLU A 8 -6.73 -11.38 -6.81
C GLU A 8 -6.10 -10.57 -7.95
N THR A 9 -6.89 -9.74 -8.62
CA THR A 9 -6.39 -8.88 -9.69
C THR A 9 -5.46 -7.81 -9.13
N ILE A 10 -5.80 -7.23 -7.98
CA ILE A 10 -4.94 -6.25 -7.30
C ILE A 10 -3.59 -6.89 -6.97
N GLU A 11 -3.61 -8.09 -6.41
CA GLU A 11 -2.39 -8.84 -6.07
C GLU A 11 -1.54 -9.13 -7.31
N GLN A 12 -2.17 -9.62 -8.38
CA GLN A 12 -1.48 -9.91 -9.64
C GLN A 12 -0.87 -8.65 -10.26
N GLN A 13 -1.59 -7.53 -10.22
CA GLN A 13 -1.08 -6.26 -10.72
C GLN A 13 0.12 -5.79 -9.89
N LEU A 14 0.05 -5.90 -8.56
CA LEU A 14 1.16 -5.54 -7.69
C LEU A 14 2.42 -6.36 -8.02
N LEU A 15 2.27 -7.68 -8.16
CA LEU A 15 3.39 -8.56 -8.52
C LEU A 15 3.97 -8.18 -9.88
N ARG A 16 3.12 -7.87 -10.86
CA ARG A 16 3.56 -7.43 -12.18
C ARG A 16 4.27 -6.08 -12.13
N GLN A 17 3.77 -5.14 -11.36
CA GLN A 17 4.38 -3.83 -11.17
C GLN A 17 5.78 -3.98 -10.56
N LEU A 18 5.89 -4.75 -9.49
CA LEU A 18 7.17 -5.01 -8.83
C LEU A 18 8.17 -5.70 -9.78
N SER A 19 7.73 -6.73 -10.49
CA SER A 19 8.61 -7.49 -11.38
C SER A 19 8.99 -6.72 -12.65
N SER A 20 8.25 -5.66 -13.00
CA SER A 20 8.61 -4.79 -14.11
C SER A 20 9.83 -3.91 -13.81
N PHE A 21 10.08 -3.63 -12.54
CA PHE A 21 11.18 -2.77 -12.11
C PHE A 21 12.27 -3.50 -11.33
N PHE A 22 11.90 -4.58 -10.65
CA PHE A 22 12.79 -5.26 -9.72
C PHE A 22 12.75 -6.76 -9.92
N PHE A 23 13.84 -7.43 -9.58
CA PHE A 23 13.84 -8.88 -9.46
C PHE A 23 13.02 -9.28 -8.22
N LEU A 24 12.13 -10.26 -8.39
CA LEU A 24 11.39 -10.86 -7.28
C LEU A 24 11.78 -12.34 -7.17
N SER A 25 12.23 -12.73 -5.98
CA SER A 25 12.45 -14.14 -5.68
C SER A 25 11.12 -14.86 -5.43
N GLU A 26 11.14 -16.19 -5.41
CA GLU A 26 9.96 -16.96 -5.02
C GLU A 26 9.52 -16.65 -3.59
N GLU A 27 10.49 -16.41 -2.70
CA GLU A 27 10.20 -15.98 -1.33
C GLU A 27 9.45 -14.64 -1.32
N ASP A 28 9.92 -13.66 -2.10
CA ASP A 28 9.26 -12.35 -2.22
C ASP A 28 7.82 -12.50 -2.66
N ILE A 29 7.58 -13.29 -3.70
CA ILE A 29 6.24 -13.55 -4.23
C ILE A 29 5.36 -14.20 -3.16
N GLY A 30 5.92 -15.19 -2.45
CA GLY A 30 5.21 -15.88 -1.36
C GLY A 30 4.82 -14.95 -0.23
N LEU A 31 5.72 -14.02 0.16
CA LEU A 31 5.44 -13.04 1.21
C LEU A 31 4.36 -12.05 0.79
N ILE A 32 4.37 -11.57 -0.45
CA ILE A 32 3.31 -10.70 -0.98
C ILE A 32 1.96 -11.41 -0.87
N LYS A 33 1.87 -12.64 -1.35
CA LYS A 33 0.62 -13.40 -1.29
C LYS A 33 0.17 -13.66 0.14
N PHE A 34 1.11 -14.01 1.02
CA PHE A 34 0.81 -14.33 2.42
C PHE A 34 0.30 -13.10 3.19
N LYS A 35 0.86 -11.92 2.93
CA LYS A 35 0.51 -10.70 3.67
C LYS A 35 -0.63 -9.89 3.05
N MET A 36 -1.14 -10.29 1.90
CA MET A 36 -2.19 -9.53 1.20
C MET A 36 -3.41 -9.24 2.08
N LYS A 37 -3.95 -10.26 2.77
CA LYS A 37 -5.10 -10.08 3.65
C LYS A 37 -4.82 -9.13 4.80
N ARG A 38 -3.64 -9.22 5.38
CA ARG A 38 -3.21 -8.34 6.47
C ARG A 38 -3.19 -6.89 6.02
N VAL A 39 -2.61 -6.62 4.85
CA VAL A 39 -2.51 -5.28 4.29
C VAL A 39 -3.89 -4.72 3.93
N ILE A 40 -4.73 -5.53 3.31
CA ILE A 40 -6.11 -5.13 2.98
C ILE A 40 -6.88 -4.79 4.25
N SER A 41 -6.71 -5.53 5.33
CA SER A 41 -7.34 -5.23 6.62
C SER A 41 -6.87 -3.87 7.17
N ARG A 42 -5.58 -3.56 7.07
CA ARG A 42 -5.06 -2.25 7.47
C ARG A 42 -5.63 -1.12 6.60
N CYS A 43 -5.72 -1.33 5.30
CA CYS A 43 -6.33 -0.37 4.38
C CYS A 43 -7.80 -0.13 4.73
N GLU A 44 -8.56 -1.19 4.96
CA GLU A 44 -9.98 -1.07 5.32
C GLU A 44 -10.17 -0.25 6.58
N TYR A 45 -9.39 -0.52 7.62
CA TYR A 45 -9.44 0.25 8.85
C TYR A 45 -9.14 1.73 8.58
N CYS A 46 -8.07 2.01 7.85
CA CYS A 46 -7.67 3.38 7.51
C CYS A 46 -8.75 4.08 6.67
N PHE A 47 -9.21 3.45 5.61
CA PHE A 47 -10.17 4.05 4.68
C PHE A 47 -11.56 4.25 5.32
N SER A 48 -11.95 3.41 6.27
CA SER A 48 -13.22 3.54 6.98
C SER A 48 -13.30 4.83 7.80
N HIS A 49 -12.17 5.42 8.15
CA HIS A 49 -12.11 6.67 8.92
C HIS A 49 -11.96 7.92 8.03
N THR A 50 -11.92 7.75 6.71
CA THR A 50 -11.73 8.87 5.78
C THR A 50 -13.07 9.40 5.31
N VAL A 51 -13.33 10.71 5.54
CA VAL A 51 -14.56 11.38 5.11
C VAL A 51 -14.33 11.95 3.70
N ASN A 52 -14.15 11.08 2.72
CA ASN A 52 -13.98 11.46 1.33
C ASN A 52 -14.85 10.55 0.47
N LYS A 53 -15.61 11.15 -0.45
CA LYS A 53 -16.57 10.42 -1.29
C LYS A 53 -15.94 9.28 -2.10
N TYR A 54 -14.64 9.35 -2.39
CA TYR A 54 -13.93 8.32 -3.15
C TYR A 54 -13.57 7.09 -2.30
N TYR A 55 -13.74 7.17 -0.97
CA TYR A 55 -13.39 6.11 -0.03
C TYR A 55 -14.61 5.31 0.43
N SER A 56 -15.79 5.59 -0.12
CA SER A 56 -17.00 4.84 0.16
C SER A 56 -17.80 4.60 -1.11
N TYR A 57 -18.54 3.49 -1.12
CA TYR A 57 -19.43 3.11 -2.22
C TYR A 57 -20.64 2.39 -1.62
N ASN A 58 -21.85 2.90 -1.89
CA ASN A 58 -23.08 2.34 -1.34
C ASN A 58 -23.04 2.20 0.19
N GLY A 59 -22.45 3.17 0.90
CA GLY A 59 -22.35 3.16 2.35
C GLY A 59 -21.27 2.24 2.93
N GLU A 60 -20.49 1.58 2.11
CA GLU A 60 -19.39 0.71 2.54
C GLU A 60 -18.03 1.31 2.18
N THR A 61 -17.00 0.95 2.96
CA THR A 61 -15.62 1.34 2.67
C THR A 61 -15.19 0.78 1.31
N PHE A 62 -14.55 1.62 0.52
CA PHE A 62 -14.23 1.33 -0.88
C PHE A 62 -12.77 1.58 -1.17
N PHE A 63 -12.14 0.64 -1.88
CA PHE A 63 -10.78 0.76 -2.37
C PHE A 63 -10.75 0.64 -3.91
N ASN A 64 -10.28 1.70 -4.54
CA ASN A 64 -9.97 1.69 -5.96
C ASN A 64 -8.45 1.80 -6.14
N PRO A 65 -7.75 0.75 -6.60
CA PRO A 65 -6.30 0.81 -6.79
C PRO A 65 -5.86 1.79 -7.88
N TYR A 66 -6.80 2.27 -8.68
CA TYR A 66 -6.52 3.30 -9.70
C TYR A 66 -6.68 4.73 -9.16
N GLN A 67 -7.11 4.87 -7.91
CA GLN A 67 -7.08 6.14 -7.20
C GLN A 67 -5.73 6.24 -6.48
N SER A 68 -4.86 7.14 -6.97
CA SER A 68 -3.45 7.12 -6.58
C SER A 68 -3.21 7.38 -5.08
N ALA A 69 -4.02 8.20 -4.42
CA ALA A 69 -3.87 8.42 -2.98
C ALA A 69 -4.15 7.14 -2.19
N GLN A 70 -5.18 6.38 -2.57
CA GLN A 70 -5.46 5.08 -1.95
C GLN A 70 -4.36 4.06 -2.25
N TYR A 71 -3.86 4.04 -3.47
CA TYR A 71 -2.78 3.12 -3.83
C TYR A 71 -1.46 3.47 -3.13
N THR A 72 -1.20 4.75 -2.91
CA THR A 72 -0.06 5.20 -2.10
C THR A 72 -0.14 4.64 -0.69
N ILE A 73 -1.31 4.70 -0.06
CA ILE A 73 -1.54 4.16 1.29
C ILE A 73 -1.39 2.63 1.28
N PHE A 74 -1.95 1.97 0.28
CA PHE A 74 -1.83 0.51 0.11
C PHE A 74 -0.37 0.07 0.03
N LEU A 75 0.43 0.73 -0.81
CA LEU A 75 1.85 0.41 -0.95
C LEU A 75 2.64 0.70 0.32
N TYR A 76 2.32 1.80 1.02
CA TYR A 76 2.93 2.08 2.32
C TYR A 76 2.63 0.96 3.32
N TYR A 77 1.37 0.57 3.47
CA TYR A 77 1.03 -0.51 4.40
C TYR A 77 1.67 -1.82 3.99
N PHE A 78 1.79 -2.09 2.71
CA PHE A 78 2.49 -3.30 2.27
C PHE A 78 3.96 -3.26 2.66
N ALA A 79 4.66 -2.20 2.32
CA ALA A 79 6.07 -2.04 2.66
C ALA A 79 6.31 -2.09 4.16
N ASN A 80 5.48 -1.38 4.94
CA ASN A 80 5.56 -1.34 6.39
C ASN A 80 5.29 -2.72 7.01
N THR A 81 4.27 -3.43 6.54
CA THR A 81 3.94 -4.77 7.02
C THR A 81 5.07 -5.76 6.73
N ILE A 82 5.61 -5.74 5.53
CA ILE A 82 6.75 -6.60 5.16
C ILE A 82 7.96 -6.30 6.04
N SER A 83 8.25 -5.02 6.25
CA SER A 83 9.40 -4.59 7.07
C SER A 83 9.26 -5.09 8.52
N TYR A 84 8.15 -4.78 9.17
CA TYR A 84 7.99 -5.04 10.60
C TYR A 84 7.54 -6.47 10.93
N GLU A 85 6.77 -7.11 10.05
CA GLU A 85 6.21 -8.44 10.35
C GLU A 85 7.03 -9.59 9.76
N THR A 86 7.83 -9.35 8.73
CA THR A 86 8.65 -10.40 8.10
C THR A 86 10.14 -10.17 8.22
N GLY A 87 10.58 -8.94 8.43
CA GLY A 87 11.99 -8.57 8.45
C GLY A 87 12.67 -8.55 7.08
N ASN A 88 11.95 -8.81 5.99
CA ASN A 88 12.52 -8.77 4.65
C ASN A 88 12.65 -7.32 4.17
N GLN A 89 13.75 -6.67 4.55
CA GLN A 89 13.98 -5.26 4.26
C GLN A 89 14.17 -4.99 2.76
N LEU A 90 14.75 -5.93 2.03
CA LEU A 90 14.94 -5.76 0.58
C LEU A 90 13.60 -5.70 -0.15
N LEU A 91 12.64 -6.53 0.22
CA LEU A 91 11.29 -6.48 -0.35
C LEU A 91 10.56 -5.22 0.06
N ALA A 92 10.68 -4.81 1.33
CA ALA A 92 10.11 -3.55 1.81
C ALA A 92 10.67 -2.35 1.04
N ASP A 93 11.97 -2.34 0.74
CA ASP A 93 12.61 -1.30 -0.07
C ASP A 93 12.04 -1.26 -1.49
N LYS A 94 11.78 -2.42 -2.11
CA LYS A 94 11.18 -2.49 -3.45
C LYS A 94 9.78 -1.90 -3.45
N LEU A 95 8.96 -2.23 -2.45
CA LEU A 95 7.61 -1.68 -2.31
C LEU A 95 7.63 -0.16 -2.08
N TYR A 96 8.54 0.30 -1.24
CA TYR A 96 8.76 1.72 -1.00
C TYR A 96 9.18 2.44 -2.29
N TYR A 97 10.13 1.87 -3.03
CA TYR A 97 10.61 2.45 -4.29
C TYR A 97 9.50 2.45 -5.36
N LEU A 98 8.70 1.39 -5.42
CA LEU A 98 7.56 1.33 -6.33
C LEU A 98 6.59 2.51 -6.10
N ASN A 99 6.36 2.86 -4.83
CA ASN A 99 5.52 4.00 -4.47
C ASN A 99 6.07 5.32 -5.01
N LYS A 100 7.38 5.49 -4.97
CA LYS A 100 8.04 6.65 -5.57
C LYS A 100 7.88 6.68 -7.09
N ILE A 101 8.05 5.54 -7.75
CA ILE A 101 7.93 5.43 -9.20
C ILE A 101 6.49 5.70 -9.65
N MET A 102 5.52 5.05 -9.04
CA MET A 102 4.13 5.10 -9.49
C MET A 102 3.40 6.35 -9.01
N ASN A 103 3.62 6.75 -7.77
CA ASN A 103 2.82 7.77 -7.10
C ASN A 103 3.59 9.04 -6.78
N ALA A 104 4.88 9.09 -7.08
CA ALA A 104 5.75 10.21 -6.79
C ALA A 104 5.67 10.64 -5.31
N CYS A 105 5.54 9.67 -4.41
CA CYS A 105 5.45 9.89 -2.98
C CYS A 105 6.59 9.15 -2.27
N ASP A 106 7.41 9.91 -1.53
CA ASP A 106 8.51 9.36 -0.75
C ASP A 106 8.03 9.10 0.68
N LEU A 107 7.48 7.91 0.90
CA LEU A 107 6.92 7.48 2.19
C LEU A 107 7.62 6.19 2.61
N TYR A 108 8.66 6.35 3.45
CA TYR A 108 9.53 5.26 3.83
C TYR A 108 8.80 4.22 4.70
N HIS A 109 9.12 2.95 4.49
CA HIS A 109 8.40 1.85 5.14
C HIS A 109 8.56 1.77 6.66
N GLU A 110 9.60 2.39 7.23
CA GLU A 110 9.79 2.45 8.69
C GLU A 110 9.15 3.69 9.33
N VAL A 111 8.52 4.57 8.55
CA VAL A 111 7.76 5.69 9.10
C VAL A 111 6.60 5.15 9.91
N GLU A 112 6.47 5.61 11.16
CA GLU A 112 5.36 5.24 12.02
C GLU A 112 4.23 6.26 11.87
N LEU A 113 3.17 5.87 11.17
CA LEU A 113 1.94 6.65 11.05
C LEU A 113 0.89 6.13 12.02
N PRO A 114 -0.09 6.96 12.39
CA PRO A 114 -1.25 6.48 13.14
C PRO A 114 -1.98 5.35 12.40
N ASP A 115 -2.83 4.60 13.12
CA ASP A 115 -3.56 3.48 12.53
C ASP A 115 -4.48 3.90 11.36
N PHE A 116 -4.86 5.16 11.32
CA PHE A 116 -5.51 5.76 10.14
C PHE A 116 -4.98 7.18 9.92
N PHE A 117 -4.90 7.54 8.66
CA PHE A 117 -4.45 8.86 8.21
C PHE A 117 -5.01 9.11 6.81
N THR A 118 -4.96 10.36 6.37
CA THR A 118 -5.48 10.74 5.06
C THR A 118 -4.38 11.37 4.21
N LEU A 119 -4.34 11.01 2.94
CA LEU A 119 -3.50 11.65 1.94
C LEU A 119 -4.41 12.17 0.83
N ASP A 120 -4.35 13.46 0.58
CA ASP A 120 -5.02 14.08 -0.56
C ASP A 120 -3.94 14.59 -1.52
N HIS A 121 -3.93 14.06 -2.76
CA HIS A 121 -2.94 14.44 -3.77
C HIS A 121 -1.49 14.36 -3.26
N PRO A 122 -1.01 13.17 -2.83
CA PRO A 122 0.29 13.06 -2.18
C PRO A 122 1.49 13.20 -3.13
N VAL A 123 1.28 13.48 -4.39
CA VAL A 123 2.34 13.67 -5.39
C VAL A 123 3.34 14.71 -4.92
N GLY A 124 4.64 14.35 -4.90
CA GLY A 124 5.70 15.22 -4.45
C GLY A 124 5.87 15.29 -2.94
N SER A 125 5.09 14.52 -2.17
CA SER A 125 5.23 14.47 -0.72
C SER A 125 6.43 13.64 -0.30
N VAL A 126 7.13 14.11 0.74
CA VAL A 126 8.26 13.41 1.35
C VAL A 126 8.00 13.31 2.85
N MET A 127 7.97 12.08 3.36
CA MET A 127 7.84 11.82 4.79
C MET A 127 9.07 11.03 5.24
N GLY A 128 9.96 11.72 5.95
CA GLY A 128 11.18 11.14 6.46
C GLY A 128 10.93 10.14 7.59
N ARG A 129 11.95 9.36 7.92
CA ARG A 129 11.89 8.36 8.98
C ARG A 129 11.65 9.05 10.32
N ALA A 130 10.42 8.95 10.81
CA ALA A 130 9.99 9.56 12.04
C ALA A 130 8.73 8.85 12.54
N ARG A 131 8.28 9.26 13.72
CA ARG A 131 6.99 8.88 14.27
C ARG A 131 6.07 10.08 14.22
N TYR A 132 4.96 9.94 13.57
CA TYR A 132 3.98 11.02 13.39
C TYR A 132 2.72 10.83 14.21
#